data_3ab9a4df4f2555e64161dfc501acc56f
#
_entry.id   3ab9a4df4f2555e64161dfc501acc56f
#
_cell.length_a   1.000
_cell.length_b   1.000
_cell.length_c   1.000
_cell.angle_alpha   90.00
_cell.angle_beta   90.00
_cell.angle_gamma   90.00
#
_symmetry.space_group_name_H-M   'P 1'
#
loop_
_entity.id
_entity.type
_entity.pdbx_description
1 polymer ?
#
loop_
_entity_poly.entity_id
_entity_poly.type
_entity_poly.pdbx_seq_one_letter_code
_entity_poly.pdbx_strand_id
1 'polypeptide(L)'
;MAETELCHKLDLLLRTGSLLMESAADTSRILRTMKRAMAFLGLDERYIHLYVNWNVLMVNYSDELHSFTKFQRCERHGISLATIAKVSRLTWTAIREDFSLVQYEKALDDIHDAPRGFTPWQVAIGGGFACGGFCIQFGCDWTAFFYCSLAAILGFRLRMFLPTMGCNNYVAIGISAFVATLLAWATALLSTDPAMMAGMPSWMISTTPWHPLMACALFIVPGVPLINFVSDMLDGYIETGFIRAVNTLLMVLAMAFGIAFAIKVCGIDNFAKTLTMTPHHEYWEYAIAAAVSAMGFSTIFNIPRRLLPVVAVGGIIAVCVRNFINLGPSNGNLGLDMGLTIGSLAGATAVSIAVIKARHWFHVPHQCITIPSVIPMIPGVLMYRALFAFIEMHGVVGEVTVGMNNAIKASLAIICIALGVAVPNLFFRRFIEDTRKRKLLAMLVERKKRNGEFVTPHAVGVRQGAHRRTRKEKKHARDTHE
;
A
#
# COMPACT_ATOMS: atom_id res chain seq x y z
N MET A 1 30.39 6.05 26.71
CA MET A 1 29.91 4.79 26.11
C MET A 1 31.10 4.17 25.38
N ALA A 2 31.38 2.89 25.51
CA ALA A 2 32.47 2.30 24.73
C ALA A 2 32.12 2.40 23.24
N GLU A 3 33.09 2.74 22.39
CA GLU A 3 32.91 2.93 20.94
C GLU A 3 32.25 1.71 20.27
N THR A 4 32.67 0.51 20.70
CA THR A 4 32.12 -0.78 20.24
C THR A 4 30.62 -0.92 20.55
N GLU A 5 30.19 -0.50 21.74
CA GLU A 5 28.76 -0.56 22.13
C GLU A 5 27.91 0.44 21.34
N LEU A 6 28.44 1.65 21.09
CA LEU A 6 27.77 2.63 20.25
C LEU A 6 27.60 2.11 18.82
N CYS A 7 28.68 1.55 18.25
CA CYS A 7 28.64 0.95 16.91
C CYS A 7 27.60 -0.17 16.81
N HIS A 8 27.51 -1.04 17.80
CA HIS A 8 26.49 -2.11 17.84
C HIS A 8 25.06 -1.57 17.94
N LYS A 9 24.83 -0.53 18.76
CA LYS A 9 23.51 0.16 18.82
C LYS A 9 23.11 0.79 17.50
N LEU A 10 24.05 1.40 16.77
CA LEU A 10 23.79 1.98 15.44
C LEU A 10 23.47 0.88 14.41
N ASP A 11 24.10 -0.29 14.48
CA ASP A 11 23.80 -1.44 13.62
C ASP A 11 22.38 -1.96 13.87
N LEU A 12 21.98 -2.13 15.13
CA LEU A 12 20.60 -2.53 15.47
C LEU A 12 19.57 -1.52 15.00
N LEU A 13 19.90 -0.22 15.07
CA LEU A 13 19.04 0.83 14.56
C LEU A 13 18.87 0.76 13.05
N LEU A 14 19.97 0.56 12.30
CA LEU A 14 19.95 0.38 10.83
C LEU A 14 19.16 -0.88 10.45
N ARG A 15 19.38 -2.00 11.12
CA ARG A 15 18.63 -3.24 10.89
C ARG A 15 17.13 -3.08 11.14
N THR A 16 16.76 -2.31 12.17
CA THR A 16 15.34 -1.99 12.42
C THR A 16 14.73 -1.20 11.26
N GLY A 17 15.47 -0.25 10.70
CA GLY A 17 15.04 0.55 9.56
C GLY A 17 15.00 -0.24 8.26
N SER A 18 16.00 -1.09 7.99
CA SER A 18 16.09 -1.88 6.76
C SER A 18 14.93 -2.88 6.64
N LEU A 19 14.57 -3.58 7.72
CA LEU A 19 13.40 -4.47 7.72
C LEU A 19 12.10 -3.77 7.32
N LEU A 20 11.93 -2.51 7.74
CA LEU A 20 10.77 -1.72 7.36
C LEU A 20 10.83 -1.26 5.90
N MET A 21 12.01 -0.82 5.43
CA MET A 21 12.23 -0.38 4.06
C MET A 21 12.02 -1.53 3.08
N GLU A 22 12.60 -2.69 3.34
CA GLU A 22 12.45 -3.90 2.55
C GLU A 22 11.02 -4.46 2.54
N SER A 23 10.21 -4.05 3.51
CA SER A 23 8.79 -4.41 3.61
C SER A 23 7.84 -3.38 3.00
N ALA A 24 8.35 -2.39 2.28
CA ALA A 24 7.61 -1.30 1.65
C ALA A 24 6.86 -0.38 2.64
N ALA A 25 7.44 -0.09 3.81
CA ALA A 25 6.91 0.94 4.70
C ALA A 25 7.10 2.35 4.09
N ASP A 26 6.19 3.27 4.42
CA ASP A 26 6.34 4.69 4.13
C ASP A 26 7.50 5.31 4.93
N THR A 27 8.14 6.33 4.37
CA THR A 27 9.32 6.99 4.97
C THR A 27 9.05 7.53 6.36
N SER A 28 7.91 8.18 6.56
CA SER A 28 7.45 8.66 7.87
C SER A 28 7.38 7.55 8.92
N ARG A 29 6.96 6.35 8.53
CA ARG A 29 6.88 5.20 9.43
C ARG A 29 8.24 4.66 9.79
N ILE A 30 9.14 4.52 8.81
CA ILE A 30 10.52 4.10 9.04
C ILE A 30 11.14 5.00 10.09
N LEU A 31 11.13 6.31 9.88
CA LEU A 31 11.69 7.30 10.79
C LEU A 31 11.06 7.24 12.18
N ARG A 32 9.73 7.19 12.28
CA ARG A 32 9.05 7.10 13.60
C ARG A 32 9.38 5.83 14.36
N THR A 33 9.58 4.72 13.66
CA THR A 33 9.91 3.46 14.31
C THR A 33 11.38 3.43 14.71
N MET A 34 12.29 3.95 13.87
CA MET A 34 13.70 4.13 14.22
C MET A 34 13.87 5.07 15.43
N LYS A 35 13.14 6.19 15.49
CA LYS A 35 13.15 7.08 16.67
C LYS A 35 12.73 6.37 17.97
N ARG A 36 11.79 5.43 17.91
CA ARG A 36 11.45 4.60 19.08
C ARG A 36 12.56 3.59 19.42
N ALA A 37 13.15 2.99 18.41
CA ALA A 37 14.30 2.10 18.63
C ALA A 37 15.47 2.87 19.24
N MET A 38 15.75 4.10 18.78
CA MET A 38 16.76 4.99 19.42
C MET A 38 16.47 5.21 20.91
N ALA A 39 15.21 5.54 21.25
CA ALA A 39 14.82 5.73 22.64
C ALA A 39 14.99 4.46 23.48
N PHE A 40 14.72 3.28 22.93
CA PHE A 40 15.00 1.98 23.54
C PHE A 40 16.49 1.75 23.75
N LEU A 41 17.33 2.04 22.73
CA LEU A 41 18.77 1.86 22.73
C LEU A 41 19.51 2.88 23.62
N GLY A 42 18.78 3.84 24.19
CA GLY A 42 19.36 4.91 25.02
C GLY A 42 20.19 5.93 24.23
N LEU A 43 19.92 6.06 22.93
CA LEU A 43 20.57 7.01 22.05
C LEU A 43 19.82 8.36 22.08
N ASP A 44 20.55 9.47 22.28
CA ASP A 44 19.94 10.81 22.33
C ASP A 44 19.66 11.33 20.92
N GLU A 45 18.41 11.73 20.68
CA GLU A 45 17.96 12.27 19.39
C GLU A 45 18.74 13.53 18.95
N ARG A 46 19.39 14.23 19.87
CA ARG A 46 20.18 15.44 19.56
C ARG A 46 21.46 15.14 18.80
N TYR A 47 22.02 13.97 18.99
CA TYR A 47 23.29 13.55 18.39
C TYR A 47 23.10 12.62 17.21
N ILE A 48 21.85 12.26 16.85
CA ILE A 48 21.58 11.32 15.78
C ILE A 48 20.79 11.96 14.66
N HIS A 49 21.35 11.83 13.45
CA HIS A 49 20.73 12.25 12.21
C HIS A 49 20.39 11.01 11.39
N LEU A 50 19.09 10.85 11.06
CA LEU A 50 18.58 9.75 10.24
C LEU A 50 18.31 10.26 8.83
N TYR A 51 18.89 9.61 7.83
CA TYR A 51 18.59 9.85 6.43
C TYR A 51 18.04 8.57 5.80
N VAL A 52 16.89 8.70 5.13
CA VAL A 52 16.18 7.59 4.50
C VAL A 52 15.95 7.94 3.04
N ASN A 53 16.59 7.21 2.15
CA ASN A 53 16.35 7.26 0.71
C ASN A 53 15.74 5.95 0.24
N TRP A 54 15.47 5.78 -1.05
CA TRP A 54 14.81 4.61 -1.63
C TRP A 54 15.49 3.26 -1.28
N ASN A 55 16.81 3.19 -1.38
CA ASN A 55 17.60 1.96 -1.15
C ASN A 55 18.77 2.14 -0.20
N VAL A 56 18.86 3.28 0.48
CA VAL A 56 19.92 3.53 1.47
C VAL A 56 19.33 4.11 2.73
N LEU A 57 19.71 3.52 3.85
CA LEU A 57 19.52 4.08 5.19
C LEU A 57 20.88 4.54 5.69
N MET A 58 20.94 5.76 6.20
CA MET A 58 22.14 6.30 6.83
C MET A 58 21.79 6.82 8.22
N VAL A 59 22.67 6.54 9.14
CA VAL A 59 22.63 7.04 10.52
C VAL A 59 23.97 7.72 10.80
N ASN A 60 23.91 8.99 11.13
CA ASN A 60 25.07 9.72 11.64
C ASN A 60 24.87 9.97 13.14
N TYR A 61 25.86 9.60 13.95
CA TYR A 61 25.98 10.00 15.35
C TYR A 61 27.09 11.03 15.44
N SER A 62 26.81 12.21 15.98
CA SER A 62 27.79 13.26 16.14
C SER A 62 27.62 13.93 17.50
N ASP A 63 28.60 13.75 18.37
CA ASP A 63 28.73 14.49 19.62
C ASP A 63 29.92 15.47 19.53
N GLU A 64 30.27 16.11 20.66
CA GLU A 64 31.34 17.12 20.71
C GLU A 64 32.74 16.55 20.40
N LEU A 65 32.95 15.22 20.52
CA LEU A 65 34.24 14.55 20.41
C LEU A 65 34.32 13.61 19.22
N HIS A 66 33.19 13.02 18.80
CA HIS A 66 33.18 11.92 17.82
C HIS A 66 32.07 12.14 16.78
N SER A 67 32.33 11.70 15.56
CA SER A 67 31.34 11.62 14.51
C SER A 67 31.43 10.27 13.80
N PHE A 68 30.37 9.46 13.90
CA PHE A 68 30.28 8.14 13.29
C PHE A 68 29.14 8.12 12.29
N THR A 69 29.42 7.75 11.06
CA THR A 69 28.41 7.57 10.02
C THR A 69 28.39 6.11 9.61
N LYS A 70 27.22 5.50 9.71
CA LYS A 70 26.95 4.16 9.20
C LYS A 70 25.80 4.21 8.19
N PHE A 71 25.89 3.38 7.16
CA PHE A 71 24.84 3.22 6.18
C PHE A 71 24.58 1.76 5.89
N GLN A 72 23.35 1.46 5.49
CA GLN A 72 22.94 0.14 5.04
C GLN A 72 22.22 0.26 3.72
N ARG A 73 22.65 -0.52 2.72
CA ARG A 73 21.99 -0.62 1.43
C ARG A 73 20.87 -1.67 1.53
N CYS A 74 19.69 -1.31 1.04
CA CYS A 74 18.52 -2.18 0.96
C CYS A 74 18.25 -2.47 -0.52
N GLU A 75 18.56 -3.68 -0.98
CA GLU A 75 18.44 -4.05 -2.41
C GLU A 75 17.11 -4.73 -2.73
N ARG A 76 16.47 -5.30 -1.71
CA ARG A 76 15.22 -6.04 -1.87
C ARG A 76 14.05 -5.20 -1.43
N HIS A 77 13.09 -4.98 -2.34
CA HIS A 77 11.86 -4.25 -2.05
C HIS A 77 10.67 -5.20 -2.23
N GLY A 78 10.34 -5.89 -1.16
CA GLY A 78 9.13 -6.71 -1.07
C GLY A 78 8.00 -5.94 -0.39
N ILE A 79 6.79 -6.52 -0.37
CA ILE A 79 5.69 -5.99 0.43
C ILE A 79 5.40 -7.00 1.54
N SER A 80 5.53 -6.59 2.82
CA SER A 80 5.18 -7.41 3.98
C SER A 80 4.60 -6.57 5.11
N LEU A 81 3.29 -6.44 5.13
CA LEU A 81 2.61 -5.70 6.20
C LEU A 81 2.70 -6.43 7.55
N ALA A 82 2.90 -7.76 7.53
CA ALA A 82 3.17 -8.54 8.74
C ALA A 82 4.52 -8.14 9.38
N THR A 83 5.58 -7.99 8.60
CA THR A 83 6.90 -7.55 9.08
C THR A 83 6.80 -6.14 9.66
N ILE A 84 6.14 -5.21 8.97
CA ILE A 84 5.91 -3.84 9.47
C ILE A 84 5.18 -3.88 10.83
N ALA A 85 4.16 -4.72 10.97
CA ALA A 85 3.43 -4.86 12.22
C ALA A 85 4.29 -5.47 13.34
N LYS A 86 5.10 -6.51 13.04
CA LYS A 86 6.00 -7.16 13.98
C LYS A 86 7.10 -6.21 14.48
N VAL A 87 7.79 -5.51 13.58
CA VAL A 87 8.85 -4.54 13.95
C VAL A 87 8.26 -3.38 14.76
N SER A 88 7.10 -2.87 14.35
CA SER A 88 6.43 -1.82 15.13
C SER A 88 6.04 -2.29 16.54
N ARG A 89 5.63 -3.54 16.70
CA ARG A 89 5.32 -4.13 18.01
C ARG A 89 6.58 -4.35 18.83
N LEU A 90 7.65 -4.89 18.22
CA LEU A 90 8.93 -5.16 18.85
C LEU A 90 9.48 -3.91 19.55
N THR A 91 9.49 -2.76 18.85
CA THR A 91 10.01 -1.51 19.44
C THR A 91 9.22 -1.04 20.68
N TRP A 92 7.94 -1.35 20.80
CA TRP A 92 7.13 -1.07 21.99
C TRP A 92 7.38 -2.10 23.11
N THR A 93 7.46 -3.39 22.74
CA THR A 93 7.66 -4.49 23.67
C THR A 93 9.05 -4.41 24.30
N ALA A 94 10.08 -4.09 23.51
CA ALA A 94 11.45 -3.95 23.99
C ALA A 94 11.58 -2.88 25.10
N ILE A 95 10.87 -1.76 24.98
CA ILE A 95 10.83 -0.72 26.02
C ILE A 95 10.06 -1.20 27.26
N ARG A 96 8.91 -1.85 27.06
CA ARG A 96 8.00 -2.28 28.14
C ARG A 96 8.61 -3.42 28.97
N GLU A 97 9.22 -4.38 28.32
CA GLU A 97 9.76 -5.60 28.93
C GLU A 97 11.26 -5.52 29.21
N ASP A 98 11.86 -4.36 28.93
CA ASP A 98 13.27 -4.06 29.19
C ASP A 98 14.24 -5.08 28.56
N PHE A 99 14.10 -5.28 27.25
CA PHE A 99 14.97 -6.21 26.53
C PHE A 99 16.43 -5.80 26.63
N SER A 100 17.32 -6.80 26.74
CA SER A 100 18.74 -6.60 26.50
C SER A 100 19.02 -6.38 25.01
N LEU A 101 20.20 -5.85 24.66
CA LEU A 101 20.59 -5.68 23.24
C LEU A 101 20.57 -7.00 22.48
N VAL A 102 21.05 -8.08 23.13
CA VAL A 102 21.06 -9.45 22.55
C VAL A 102 19.65 -9.97 22.31
N GLN A 103 18.72 -9.73 23.24
CA GLN A 103 17.30 -10.12 23.05
C GLN A 103 16.65 -9.35 21.91
N TYR A 104 16.96 -8.05 21.78
CA TYR A 104 16.45 -7.23 20.71
C TYR A 104 16.99 -7.65 19.34
N GLU A 105 18.29 -7.93 19.26
CA GLU A 105 18.95 -8.46 18.08
C GLU A 105 18.32 -9.78 17.63
N LYS A 106 18.22 -10.74 18.54
CA LYS A 106 17.57 -12.03 18.26
C LYS A 106 16.13 -11.86 17.78
N ALA A 107 15.37 -10.94 18.38
CA ALA A 107 14.00 -10.68 17.94
C ALA A 107 13.93 -10.05 16.54
N LEU A 108 14.94 -9.26 16.12
CA LEU A 108 15.06 -8.76 14.74
C LEU A 108 15.38 -9.90 13.77
N ASP A 109 16.29 -10.83 14.16
CA ASP A 109 16.60 -12.03 13.38
C ASP A 109 15.36 -12.92 13.21
N ASP A 110 14.64 -13.19 14.28
CA ASP A 110 13.39 -13.96 14.25
C ASP A 110 12.32 -13.33 13.34
N ILE A 111 12.31 -12.00 13.21
CA ILE A 111 11.40 -11.31 12.30
C ILE A 111 11.89 -11.40 10.85
N HIS A 112 13.22 -11.28 10.64
CA HIS A 112 13.84 -11.34 9.31
C HIS A 112 13.65 -12.73 8.70
N ASP A 113 13.94 -13.78 9.45
CA ASP A 113 13.92 -15.18 9.02
C ASP A 113 12.51 -15.79 9.02
N ALA A 114 11.53 -15.05 9.56
CA ALA A 114 10.17 -15.55 9.67
C ALA A 114 9.59 -15.87 8.27
N PRO A 115 9.05 -17.08 8.06
CA PRO A 115 8.42 -17.43 6.80
C PRO A 115 7.21 -16.53 6.51
N ARG A 116 6.89 -16.37 5.24
CA ARG A 116 5.68 -15.67 4.83
C ARG A 116 4.44 -16.37 5.42
N GLY A 117 3.43 -15.60 5.79
CA GLY A 117 2.19 -16.13 6.36
C GLY A 117 1.35 -16.96 5.38
N PHE A 118 1.64 -16.87 4.06
CA PHE A 118 0.94 -17.56 2.99
C PHE A 118 1.92 -18.27 2.08
N THR A 119 1.55 -19.49 1.65
CA THR A 119 2.30 -20.24 0.64
C THR A 119 2.20 -19.58 -0.73
N PRO A 120 3.13 -19.82 -1.66
CA PRO A 120 3.07 -19.25 -3.02
C PRO A 120 1.76 -19.56 -3.76
N TRP A 121 1.18 -20.73 -3.56
CA TRP A 121 -0.12 -21.07 -4.13
C TRP A 121 -1.28 -20.32 -3.48
N GLN A 122 -1.27 -20.16 -2.15
CA GLN A 122 -2.29 -19.33 -1.47
C GLN A 122 -2.25 -17.89 -1.94
N VAL A 123 -1.04 -17.34 -2.17
CA VAL A 123 -0.88 -15.97 -2.71
C VAL A 123 -1.38 -15.90 -4.15
N ALA A 124 -1.09 -16.90 -4.99
CA ALA A 124 -1.57 -16.93 -6.38
C ALA A 124 -3.11 -17.02 -6.44
N ILE A 125 -3.70 -17.91 -5.66
CA ILE A 125 -5.16 -18.06 -5.55
C ILE A 125 -5.80 -16.77 -5.05
N GLY A 126 -5.26 -16.16 -3.98
CA GLY A 126 -5.73 -14.88 -3.49
C GLY A 126 -5.66 -13.77 -4.53
N GLY A 127 -4.54 -13.66 -5.24
CA GLY A 127 -4.35 -12.71 -6.35
C GLY A 127 -5.33 -12.92 -7.49
N GLY A 128 -5.61 -14.19 -7.85
CA GLY A 128 -6.60 -14.52 -8.86
C GLY A 128 -8.00 -14.09 -8.47
N PHE A 129 -8.46 -14.45 -7.28
CA PHE A 129 -9.76 -14.00 -6.78
C PHE A 129 -9.85 -12.47 -6.62
N ALA A 130 -8.73 -11.81 -6.29
CA ALA A 130 -8.68 -10.35 -6.28
C ALA A 130 -8.97 -9.76 -7.67
N CYS A 131 -8.39 -10.34 -8.72
CA CYS A 131 -8.64 -9.94 -10.12
C CYS A 131 -10.09 -10.22 -10.55
N GLY A 132 -10.63 -11.38 -10.19
CA GLY A 132 -12.04 -11.69 -10.41
C GLY A 132 -12.98 -10.68 -9.75
N GLY A 133 -12.72 -10.32 -8.50
CA GLY A 133 -13.49 -9.29 -7.82
C GLY A 133 -13.41 -7.92 -8.49
N PHE A 134 -12.27 -7.55 -9.05
CA PHE A 134 -12.18 -6.36 -9.93
C PHE A 134 -13.04 -6.52 -11.20
N CYS A 135 -13.07 -7.72 -11.79
CA CYS A 135 -13.88 -7.99 -12.97
C CYS A 135 -15.35 -7.66 -12.70
N ILE A 136 -15.93 -8.12 -11.59
CA ILE A 136 -17.29 -7.78 -11.15
C ILE A 136 -17.46 -6.26 -10.97
N GLN A 137 -16.49 -5.58 -10.35
CA GLN A 137 -16.56 -4.12 -10.16
C GLN A 137 -16.56 -3.35 -11.48
N PHE A 138 -16.11 -3.96 -12.57
CA PHE A 138 -16.13 -3.39 -13.93
C PHE A 138 -17.39 -3.77 -14.71
N GLY A 139 -18.34 -4.46 -14.10
CA GLY A 139 -19.58 -4.83 -14.72
C GLY A 139 -19.55 -6.18 -15.42
N CYS A 140 -18.63 -7.08 -15.06
CA CYS A 140 -18.59 -8.42 -15.61
C CYS A 140 -19.55 -9.38 -14.88
N ASP A 141 -20.00 -10.41 -15.58
CA ASP A 141 -20.79 -11.48 -14.95
C ASP A 141 -19.94 -12.42 -14.08
N TRP A 142 -20.61 -13.25 -13.28
CA TRP A 142 -19.94 -14.19 -12.37
C TRP A 142 -19.15 -15.29 -13.10
N THR A 143 -19.53 -15.64 -14.32
CA THR A 143 -18.77 -16.59 -15.16
C THR A 143 -17.44 -15.97 -15.58
N ALA A 144 -17.45 -14.71 -16.01
CA ALA A 144 -16.22 -13.94 -16.28
C ALA A 144 -15.34 -13.77 -15.03
N PHE A 145 -15.93 -13.66 -13.83
CA PHE A 145 -15.18 -13.67 -12.58
C PHE A 145 -14.30 -14.92 -12.44
N PHE A 146 -14.87 -16.12 -12.68
CA PHE A 146 -14.10 -17.36 -12.58
C PHE A 146 -13.03 -17.48 -13.66
N TYR A 147 -13.33 -17.09 -14.89
CA TYR A 147 -12.37 -17.09 -15.99
C TYR A 147 -11.20 -16.12 -15.75
N CYS A 148 -11.51 -14.92 -15.32
CA CYS A 148 -10.51 -13.93 -14.88
C CYS A 148 -9.65 -14.46 -13.73
N SER A 149 -10.28 -15.07 -12.71
CA SER A 149 -9.58 -15.62 -11.55
C SER A 149 -8.62 -16.71 -11.96
N LEU A 150 -9.03 -17.66 -12.82
CA LEU A 150 -8.20 -18.75 -13.28
C LEU A 150 -6.98 -18.25 -14.05
N ALA A 151 -7.19 -17.38 -15.03
CA ALA A 151 -6.11 -16.77 -15.81
C ALA A 151 -5.11 -16.01 -14.91
N ALA A 152 -5.63 -15.25 -13.94
CA ALA A 152 -4.82 -14.51 -12.99
C ALA A 152 -4.04 -15.41 -12.01
N ILE A 153 -4.60 -16.53 -11.54
CA ILE A 153 -3.87 -17.50 -10.69
C ILE A 153 -2.62 -18.00 -11.40
N LEU A 154 -2.78 -18.42 -12.64
CA LEU A 154 -1.66 -18.97 -13.43
C LEU A 154 -0.64 -17.88 -13.78
N GLY A 155 -1.11 -16.72 -14.22
CA GLY A 155 -0.25 -15.57 -14.51
C GLY A 155 0.54 -15.10 -13.28
N PHE A 156 -0.12 -15.04 -12.12
CA PHE A 156 0.56 -14.63 -10.88
C PHE A 156 1.53 -15.69 -10.36
N ARG A 157 1.21 -16.97 -10.53
CA ARG A 157 2.16 -18.05 -10.21
C ARG A 157 3.43 -17.93 -11.04
N LEU A 158 3.28 -17.66 -12.35
CA LEU A 158 4.40 -17.38 -13.24
C LEU A 158 5.19 -16.12 -12.79
N ARG A 159 4.49 -15.05 -12.42
CA ARG A 159 5.09 -13.81 -11.90
C ARG A 159 6.00 -14.05 -10.70
N MET A 160 5.63 -14.98 -9.82
CA MET A 160 6.46 -15.33 -8.66
C MET A 160 7.63 -16.27 -9.02
N PHE A 161 7.48 -17.05 -10.07
CA PHE A 161 8.48 -18.04 -10.49
C PHE A 161 9.62 -17.41 -11.29
N LEU A 162 9.34 -16.52 -12.23
CA LEU A 162 10.34 -15.94 -13.13
C LEU A 162 11.54 -15.27 -12.44
N PRO A 163 11.37 -14.48 -11.36
CA PRO A 163 12.51 -13.90 -10.64
C PRO A 163 13.41 -14.94 -9.96
N THR A 164 12.88 -16.13 -9.62
CA THR A 164 13.71 -17.20 -9.04
C THR A 164 14.66 -17.80 -10.07
N MET A 165 14.39 -17.61 -11.35
CA MET A 165 15.26 -17.97 -12.48
C MET A 165 16.23 -16.83 -12.88
N GLY A 166 16.32 -15.78 -12.09
CA GLY A 166 17.17 -14.62 -12.40
C GLY A 166 16.57 -13.61 -13.39
N CYS A 167 15.30 -13.76 -13.77
CA CYS A 167 14.64 -12.81 -14.66
C CYS A 167 14.44 -11.45 -13.99
N ASN A 168 14.69 -10.37 -14.76
CA ASN A 168 14.43 -9.01 -14.30
C ASN A 168 12.96 -8.82 -13.91
N ASN A 169 12.72 -8.05 -12.84
CA ASN A 169 11.39 -7.85 -12.27
C ASN A 169 10.37 -7.27 -13.26
N TYR A 170 10.75 -6.29 -14.10
CA TYR A 170 9.85 -5.67 -15.09
C TYR A 170 9.55 -6.63 -16.24
N VAL A 171 10.58 -7.39 -16.71
CA VAL A 171 10.40 -8.43 -17.74
C VAL A 171 9.45 -9.53 -17.22
N ALA A 172 9.63 -9.97 -15.97
CA ALA A 172 8.74 -10.94 -15.34
C ALA A 172 7.28 -10.43 -15.24
N ILE A 173 7.09 -9.13 -14.99
CA ILE A 173 5.77 -8.46 -15.03
C ILE A 173 5.16 -8.56 -16.43
N GLY A 174 5.89 -8.14 -17.46
CA GLY A 174 5.41 -8.14 -18.84
C GLY A 174 5.03 -9.54 -19.33
N ILE A 175 5.92 -10.54 -19.12
CA ILE A 175 5.66 -11.94 -19.50
C ILE A 175 4.43 -12.48 -18.76
N SER A 176 4.30 -12.21 -17.48
CA SER A 176 3.16 -12.71 -16.68
C SER A 176 1.85 -12.08 -17.09
N ALA A 177 1.84 -10.79 -17.42
CA ALA A 177 0.68 -10.09 -17.96
C ALA A 177 0.29 -10.65 -19.33
N PHE A 178 1.28 -10.87 -20.22
CA PHE A 178 1.09 -11.49 -21.53
C PHE A 178 0.43 -12.87 -21.42
N VAL A 179 0.98 -13.76 -20.60
CA VAL A 179 0.45 -15.11 -20.42
C VAL A 179 -0.93 -15.10 -19.78
N ALA A 180 -1.16 -14.27 -18.75
CA ALA A 180 -2.48 -14.14 -18.13
C ALA A 180 -3.54 -13.68 -19.15
N THR A 181 -3.21 -12.70 -19.99
CA THR A 181 -4.12 -12.20 -21.02
C THR A 181 -4.39 -13.24 -22.11
N LEU A 182 -3.40 -14.03 -22.54
CA LEU A 182 -3.61 -15.15 -23.46
C LEU A 182 -4.54 -16.21 -22.86
N LEU A 183 -4.38 -16.54 -21.59
CA LEU A 183 -5.27 -17.49 -20.90
C LEU A 183 -6.69 -16.95 -20.78
N ALA A 184 -6.85 -15.65 -20.48
CA ALA A 184 -8.14 -15.00 -20.46
C ALA A 184 -8.81 -14.98 -21.86
N TRP A 185 -8.03 -14.76 -22.92
CA TRP A 185 -8.51 -14.88 -24.29
C TRP A 185 -8.97 -16.31 -24.61
N ALA A 186 -8.19 -17.33 -24.26
CA ALA A 186 -8.58 -18.72 -24.47
C ALA A 186 -9.91 -19.05 -23.76
N THR A 187 -10.13 -18.50 -22.54
CA THR A 187 -11.43 -18.68 -21.87
C THR A 187 -12.56 -17.86 -22.48
N ALA A 188 -12.25 -16.71 -23.11
CA ALA A 188 -13.25 -15.92 -23.82
C ALA A 188 -13.78 -16.66 -25.07
N LEU A 189 -12.95 -17.44 -25.75
CA LEU A 189 -13.35 -18.27 -26.89
C LEU A 189 -14.43 -19.28 -26.52
N LEU A 190 -14.46 -19.79 -25.27
CA LEU A 190 -15.50 -20.68 -24.77
C LEU A 190 -16.90 -20.07 -24.82
N SER A 191 -16.98 -18.74 -24.80
CA SER A 191 -18.25 -17.98 -24.78
C SER A 191 -18.49 -17.18 -26.07
N THR A 192 -17.59 -17.27 -27.07
CA THR A 192 -17.71 -16.49 -28.31
C THR A 192 -17.67 -17.37 -29.56
N ASP A 193 -17.05 -18.54 -29.50
CA ASP A 193 -17.01 -19.48 -30.64
C ASP A 193 -18.26 -20.37 -30.64
N PRO A 194 -19.09 -20.32 -31.70
CA PRO A 194 -20.30 -21.12 -31.79
C PRO A 194 -20.05 -22.65 -31.67
N ALA A 195 -18.91 -23.14 -32.14
CA ALA A 195 -18.56 -24.55 -32.04
C ALA A 195 -18.28 -24.97 -30.58
N MET A 196 -17.65 -24.09 -29.81
CA MET A 196 -17.41 -24.31 -28.39
C MET A 196 -18.67 -24.14 -27.54
N MET A 197 -19.49 -23.12 -27.84
CA MET A 197 -20.75 -22.87 -27.12
C MET A 197 -21.75 -24.02 -27.24
N ALA A 198 -21.82 -24.70 -28.43
CA ALA A 198 -22.78 -25.79 -28.65
C ALA A 198 -22.61 -27.00 -27.70
N GLY A 199 -21.43 -27.20 -27.17
CA GLY A 199 -21.11 -28.28 -26.21
C GLY A 199 -21.13 -27.87 -24.73
N MET A 200 -21.38 -26.58 -24.42
CA MET A 200 -21.24 -26.06 -23.06
C MET A 200 -22.58 -25.83 -22.36
N PRO A 201 -22.65 -26.08 -21.03
CA PRO A 201 -23.79 -25.66 -20.23
C PRO A 201 -23.92 -24.13 -20.21
N SER A 202 -25.16 -23.63 -20.21
CA SER A 202 -25.45 -22.19 -20.27
C SER A 202 -24.82 -21.36 -19.13
N TRP A 203 -24.61 -21.97 -17.96
CA TRP A 203 -23.96 -21.31 -16.81
C TRP A 203 -22.45 -21.09 -16.99
N MET A 204 -21.82 -21.76 -17.94
CA MET A 204 -20.42 -21.55 -18.32
C MET A 204 -20.24 -20.51 -19.41
N ILE A 205 -21.31 -20.07 -20.07
CA ILE A 205 -21.25 -19.08 -21.13
C ILE A 205 -21.34 -17.69 -20.50
N SER A 206 -20.30 -16.89 -20.67
CA SER A 206 -20.25 -15.51 -20.17
C SER A 206 -20.92 -14.55 -21.16
N THR A 207 -21.68 -13.61 -20.62
CA THR A 207 -22.24 -12.47 -21.37
C THR A 207 -21.23 -11.34 -21.57
N THR A 208 -20.11 -11.37 -20.80
CA THR A 208 -19.04 -10.37 -20.83
C THR A 208 -17.66 -11.00 -21.06
N PRO A 209 -17.48 -11.84 -22.12
CA PRO A 209 -16.31 -12.72 -22.29
C PRO A 209 -14.99 -11.96 -22.45
N TRP A 210 -15.01 -10.73 -22.93
CA TRP A 210 -13.80 -9.94 -23.22
C TRP A 210 -13.25 -9.16 -22.03
N HIS A 211 -14.04 -8.92 -20.99
CA HIS A 211 -13.64 -8.15 -19.83
C HIS A 211 -12.51 -8.80 -19.01
N PRO A 212 -12.43 -10.15 -18.86
CA PRO A 212 -11.34 -10.81 -18.19
C PRO A 212 -9.95 -10.46 -18.71
N LEU A 213 -9.81 -10.12 -20.01
CA LEU A 213 -8.52 -9.75 -20.59
C LEU A 213 -7.88 -8.51 -19.95
N MET A 214 -8.70 -7.57 -19.47
CA MET A 214 -8.19 -6.40 -18.77
C MET A 214 -8.01 -6.60 -17.28
N ALA A 215 -8.84 -7.45 -16.67
CA ALA A 215 -8.83 -7.65 -15.23
C ALA A 215 -7.81 -8.70 -14.77
N CYS A 216 -7.50 -9.71 -15.60
CA CYS A 216 -6.65 -10.85 -15.22
C CYS A 216 -5.21 -10.48 -14.86
N ALA A 217 -4.69 -9.34 -15.31
CA ALA A 217 -3.35 -8.86 -15.00
C ALA A 217 -3.30 -7.84 -13.84
N LEU A 218 -4.44 -7.49 -13.25
CA LEU A 218 -4.51 -6.43 -12.21
C LEU A 218 -3.84 -6.84 -10.89
N PHE A 219 -3.47 -8.12 -10.70
CA PHE A 219 -2.62 -8.53 -9.58
C PHE A 219 -1.24 -7.84 -9.61
N ILE A 220 -0.83 -7.30 -10.75
CA ILE A 220 0.44 -6.58 -10.93
C ILE A 220 0.32 -5.12 -10.48
N VAL A 221 -0.89 -4.56 -10.41
CA VAL A 221 -1.07 -3.14 -10.04
C VAL A 221 -0.42 -2.87 -8.70
N PRO A 222 0.60 -1.99 -8.66
CA PRO A 222 1.42 -1.75 -7.47
C PRO A 222 0.71 -0.84 -6.46
N GLY A 223 -0.41 -1.30 -5.89
CA GLY A 223 -1.28 -0.50 -5.04
C GLY A 223 -0.61 0.10 -3.80
N VAL A 224 0.24 -0.68 -3.11
CA VAL A 224 0.99 -0.17 -1.95
C VAL A 224 1.99 0.92 -2.36
N PRO A 225 2.84 0.74 -3.38
CA PRO A 225 3.69 1.82 -3.90
C PRO A 225 2.92 3.05 -4.37
N LEU A 226 1.74 2.88 -5.01
CA LEU A 226 0.88 3.97 -5.46
C LEU A 226 0.39 4.86 -4.30
N ILE A 227 0.01 4.28 -3.17
CA ILE A 227 -0.42 5.03 -1.99
C ILE A 227 0.79 5.64 -1.28
N ASN A 228 1.89 4.89 -1.17
CA ASN A 228 3.07 5.33 -0.43
C ASN A 228 3.78 6.50 -1.11
N PHE A 229 3.88 6.56 -2.45
CA PHE A 229 4.55 7.70 -3.09
C PHE A 229 3.82 9.02 -2.83
N VAL A 230 2.48 9.01 -2.88
CA VAL A 230 1.69 10.20 -2.56
C VAL A 230 1.83 10.55 -1.07
N SER A 231 1.79 9.55 -0.18
CA SER A 231 1.97 9.78 1.26
C SER A 231 3.35 10.35 1.58
N ASP A 232 4.40 9.86 0.94
CA ASP A 232 5.77 10.37 1.13
C ASP A 232 5.89 11.82 0.64
N MET A 233 5.31 12.16 -0.52
CA MET A 233 5.28 13.53 -1.02
C MET A 233 4.53 14.48 -0.09
N LEU A 234 3.38 14.07 0.45
CA LEU A 234 2.59 14.85 1.41
C LEU A 234 3.31 15.05 2.75
N ASP A 235 4.11 14.08 3.18
CA ASP A 235 4.93 14.17 4.38
C ASP A 235 6.27 14.94 4.15
N GLY A 236 6.52 15.43 2.93
CA GLY A 236 7.70 16.24 2.56
C GLY A 236 8.91 15.43 2.07
N TYR A 237 8.79 14.10 1.92
CA TYR A 237 9.84 13.22 1.37
C TYR A 237 9.73 13.12 -0.15
N ILE A 238 9.85 14.26 -0.83
CA ILE A 238 9.58 14.39 -2.28
C ILE A 238 10.50 13.48 -3.10
N GLU A 239 11.80 13.42 -2.77
CA GLU A 239 12.78 12.59 -3.49
C GLU A 239 12.38 11.10 -3.45
N THR A 240 12.14 10.54 -2.27
CA THR A 240 11.73 9.15 -2.12
C THR A 240 10.38 8.88 -2.77
N GLY A 241 9.43 9.82 -2.63
CA GLY A 241 8.13 9.75 -3.28
C GLY A 241 8.25 9.73 -4.80
N PHE A 242 9.09 10.58 -5.39
CA PHE A 242 9.33 10.63 -6.83
C PHE A 242 9.95 9.33 -7.37
N ILE A 243 10.97 8.80 -6.70
CA ILE A 243 11.59 7.52 -7.10
C ILE A 243 10.56 6.38 -7.04
N ARG A 244 9.71 6.34 -6.01
CA ARG A 244 8.61 5.37 -5.92
C ARG A 244 7.59 5.54 -7.05
N ALA A 245 7.26 6.76 -7.42
CA ALA A 245 6.33 7.05 -8.52
C ALA A 245 6.89 6.54 -9.85
N VAL A 246 8.16 6.83 -10.16
CA VAL A 246 8.83 6.35 -11.38
C VAL A 246 8.90 4.81 -11.42
N ASN A 247 9.31 4.17 -10.32
CA ASN A 247 9.34 2.69 -10.24
C ASN A 247 7.94 2.09 -10.45
N THR A 248 6.92 2.71 -9.88
CA THR A 248 5.52 2.30 -10.04
C THR A 248 5.05 2.44 -11.50
N LEU A 249 5.40 3.55 -12.14
CA LEU A 249 5.11 3.79 -13.56
C LEU A 249 5.74 2.72 -14.45
N LEU A 250 7.01 2.37 -14.22
CA LEU A 250 7.70 1.32 -14.97
C LEU A 250 7.02 -0.06 -14.81
N MET A 251 6.52 -0.39 -13.62
CA MET A 251 5.74 -1.62 -13.39
C MET A 251 4.45 -1.62 -14.22
N VAL A 252 3.72 -0.50 -14.21
CA VAL A 252 2.46 -0.37 -14.95
C VAL A 252 2.69 -0.38 -16.46
N LEU A 253 3.76 0.25 -16.94
CA LEU A 253 4.18 0.20 -18.34
C LEU A 253 4.51 -1.25 -18.78
N ALA A 254 5.30 -1.97 -18.01
CA ALA A 254 5.65 -3.37 -18.30
C ALA A 254 4.39 -4.26 -18.38
N MET A 255 3.42 -4.05 -17.46
CA MET A 255 2.13 -4.72 -17.49
C MET A 255 1.35 -4.38 -18.77
N ALA A 256 1.24 -3.09 -19.09
CA ALA A 256 0.48 -2.63 -20.24
C ALA A 256 1.05 -3.15 -21.56
N PHE A 257 2.38 -3.18 -21.71
CA PHE A 257 3.03 -3.79 -22.87
C PHE A 257 2.75 -5.28 -22.98
N GLY A 258 2.77 -6.03 -21.86
CA GLY A 258 2.43 -7.45 -21.85
C GLY A 258 1.00 -7.71 -22.34
N ILE A 259 0.04 -6.95 -21.83
CA ILE A 259 -1.38 -7.05 -22.23
C ILE A 259 -1.55 -6.64 -23.70
N ALA A 260 -0.99 -5.50 -24.12
CA ALA A 260 -1.10 -4.99 -25.47
C ALA A 260 -0.52 -6.00 -26.49
N PHE A 261 0.63 -6.58 -26.18
CA PHE A 261 1.25 -7.58 -27.03
C PHE A 261 0.38 -8.86 -27.15
N ALA A 262 -0.24 -9.31 -26.05
CA ALA A 262 -1.17 -10.44 -26.08
C ALA A 262 -2.39 -10.14 -26.97
N ILE A 263 -3.02 -8.98 -26.82
CA ILE A 263 -4.17 -8.55 -27.61
C ILE A 263 -3.81 -8.52 -29.10
N LYS A 264 -2.63 -8.01 -29.44
CA LYS A 264 -2.15 -7.97 -30.84
C LYS A 264 -1.92 -9.36 -31.42
N VAL A 265 -1.33 -10.26 -30.66
CA VAL A 265 -1.13 -11.67 -31.07
C VAL A 265 -2.48 -12.38 -31.26
N CYS A 266 -3.48 -12.07 -30.45
CA CYS A 266 -4.83 -12.63 -30.57
C CYS A 266 -5.65 -12.03 -31.73
N GLY A 267 -5.13 -11.03 -32.44
CA GLY A 267 -5.82 -10.39 -33.58
C GLY A 267 -7.07 -9.59 -33.18
N ILE A 268 -7.11 -9.05 -31.95
CA ILE A 268 -8.23 -8.28 -31.46
C ILE A 268 -7.99 -6.80 -31.75
N ASP A 269 -8.68 -6.27 -32.77
CA ASP A 269 -8.59 -4.86 -33.13
C ASP A 269 -9.55 -4.00 -32.31
N ASN A 270 -9.15 -2.76 -32.01
CA ASN A 270 -9.94 -1.75 -31.30
C ASN A 270 -10.48 -2.15 -29.91
N PHE A 271 -9.83 -3.09 -29.25
CA PHE A 271 -10.24 -3.65 -27.95
C PHE A 271 -10.58 -2.58 -26.91
N ALA A 272 -9.75 -1.54 -26.77
CA ALA A 272 -9.97 -0.46 -25.82
C ALA A 272 -11.18 0.42 -26.13
N LYS A 273 -11.59 0.51 -27.39
CA LYS A 273 -12.73 1.32 -27.85
C LYS A 273 -14.06 0.59 -27.74
N THR A 274 -14.05 -0.74 -27.97
CA THR A 274 -15.27 -1.56 -28.05
C THR A 274 -15.78 -2.00 -26.69
N LEU A 275 -14.92 -2.02 -25.67
CA LEU A 275 -15.29 -2.51 -24.36
C LEU A 275 -15.97 -1.42 -23.51
N THR A 276 -17.29 -1.44 -23.46
CA THR A 276 -18.07 -0.56 -22.58
C THR A 276 -18.14 -1.18 -21.18
N MET A 277 -17.72 -0.43 -20.17
CA MET A 277 -17.83 -0.83 -18.77
C MET A 277 -18.98 -0.06 -18.14
N THR A 278 -20.16 -0.60 -18.23
CA THR A 278 -21.36 -0.04 -17.59
C THR A 278 -21.54 -0.72 -16.23
N PRO A 279 -21.53 0.01 -15.11
CA PRO A 279 -21.87 -0.54 -13.82
C PRO A 279 -23.36 -0.88 -13.80
N HIS A 280 -23.71 -2.19 -13.66
CA HIS A 280 -25.09 -2.67 -13.64
C HIS A 280 -25.37 -3.66 -12.50
N HIS A 281 -24.38 -3.87 -11.62
CA HIS A 281 -24.53 -4.74 -10.48
C HIS A 281 -25.24 -4.06 -9.32
N GLU A 282 -25.87 -4.88 -8.48
CA GLU A 282 -26.44 -4.43 -7.23
C GLU A 282 -25.35 -4.22 -6.16
N TYR A 283 -25.66 -3.42 -5.14
CA TYR A 283 -24.68 -3.11 -4.08
C TYR A 283 -24.16 -4.32 -3.32
N TRP A 284 -24.97 -5.39 -3.16
CA TRP A 284 -24.52 -6.62 -2.49
C TRP A 284 -23.44 -7.37 -3.32
N GLU A 285 -23.54 -7.33 -4.65
CA GLU A 285 -22.54 -7.92 -5.54
C GLU A 285 -21.22 -7.14 -5.46
N TYR A 286 -21.29 -5.81 -5.49
CA TYR A 286 -20.11 -4.97 -5.25
C TYR A 286 -19.49 -5.20 -3.86
N ALA A 287 -20.31 -5.40 -2.82
CA ALA A 287 -19.83 -5.69 -1.47
C ALA A 287 -19.05 -7.02 -1.42
N ILE A 288 -19.61 -8.09 -2.01
CA ILE A 288 -18.93 -9.40 -2.09
C ILE A 288 -17.64 -9.29 -2.90
N ALA A 289 -17.70 -8.68 -4.08
CA ALA A 289 -16.54 -8.49 -4.95
C ALA A 289 -15.42 -7.69 -4.25
N ALA A 290 -15.78 -6.62 -3.53
CA ALA A 290 -14.85 -5.80 -2.76
C ALA A 290 -14.21 -6.58 -1.60
N ALA A 291 -15.00 -7.37 -0.87
CA ALA A 291 -14.49 -8.23 0.21
C ALA A 291 -13.48 -9.25 -0.32
N VAL A 292 -13.83 -9.94 -1.41
CA VAL A 292 -12.97 -10.92 -2.07
C VAL A 292 -11.70 -10.27 -2.58
N SER A 293 -11.79 -9.13 -3.27
CA SER A 293 -10.62 -8.39 -3.76
C SER A 293 -9.71 -7.94 -2.61
N ALA A 294 -10.26 -7.34 -1.56
CA ALA A 294 -9.49 -6.86 -0.42
C ALA A 294 -8.77 -8.01 0.32
N MET A 295 -9.44 -9.14 0.53
CA MET A 295 -8.82 -10.34 1.12
C MET A 295 -7.75 -10.92 0.20
N GLY A 296 -8.00 -10.99 -1.10
CA GLY A 296 -7.05 -11.51 -2.06
C GLY A 296 -5.76 -10.69 -2.11
N PHE A 297 -5.84 -9.38 -2.23
CA PHE A 297 -4.67 -8.49 -2.15
C PHE A 297 -3.96 -8.56 -0.80
N SER A 298 -4.70 -8.82 0.28
CA SER A 298 -4.12 -9.02 1.60
C SER A 298 -3.14 -10.20 1.67
N THR A 299 -3.38 -11.27 0.90
CA THR A 299 -2.45 -12.39 0.81
C THR A 299 -1.16 -12.00 0.08
N ILE A 300 -1.27 -11.19 -0.98
CA ILE A 300 -0.13 -10.66 -1.73
C ILE A 300 0.75 -9.78 -0.83
N PHE A 301 0.12 -8.93 -0.01
CA PHE A 301 0.82 -8.02 0.90
C PHE A 301 1.26 -8.67 2.21
N ASN A 302 1.10 -9.99 2.32
CA ASN A 302 1.48 -10.77 3.50
C ASN A 302 0.93 -10.16 4.80
N ILE A 303 -0.39 -9.97 4.87
CA ILE A 303 -1.06 -9.48 6.08
C ILE A 303 -1.24 -10.61 7.09
N PRO A 304 -1.18 -10.34 8.41
CA PRO A 304 -1.55 -11.33 9.40
C PRO A 304 -2.96 -11.89 9.16
N ARG A 305 -3.12 -13.22 9.08
CA ARG A 305 -4.39 -13.90 8.72
C ARG A 305 -5.59 -13.42 9.54
N ARG A 306 -5.38 -13.09 10.81
CA ARG A 306 -6.41 -12.59 11.72
C ARG A 306 -7.04 -11.26 11.28
N LEU A 307 -6.37 -10.51 10.39
CA LEU A 307 -6.86 -9.22 9.89
C LEU A 307 -7.66 -9.35 8.59
N LEU A 308 -7.68 -10.52 7.94
CA LEU A 308 -8.42 -10.73 6.69
C LEU A 308 -9.91 -10.33 6.78
N PRO A 309 -10.67 -10.75 7.81
CA PRO A 309 -12.07 -10.33 7.92
C PRO A 309 -12.23 -8.82 8.10
N VAL A 310 -11.31 -8.18 8.84
CA VAL A 310 -11.34 -6.73 9.08
C VAL A 310 -11.09 -5.96 7.78
N VAL A 311 -10.14 -6.44 6.98
CA VAL A 311 -9.84 -5.86 5.67
C VAL A 311 -10.98 -6.07 4.68
N ALA A 312 -11.66 -7.24 4.73
CA ALA A 312 -12.86 -7.50 3.93
C ALA A 312 -13.96 -6.47 4.21
N VAL A 313 -14.27 -6.24 5.48
CA VAL A 313 -15.24 -5.19 5.89
C VAL A 313 -14.76 -3.80 5.44
N GLY A 314 -13.47 -3.51 5.58
CA GLY A 314 -12.89 -2.27 5.07
C GLY A 314 -13.06 -2.10 3.56
N GLY A 315 -12.87 -3.18 2.79
CA GLY A 315 -13.09 -3.19 1.34
C GLY A 315 -14.56 -2.93 0.96
N ILE A 316 -15.49 -3.54 1.67
CA ILE A 316 -16.94 -3.28 1.50
C ILE A 316 -17.23 -1.79 1.71
N ILE A 317 -16.79 -1.23 2.84
CA ILE A 317 -16.99 0.20 3.16
C ILE A 317 -16.40 1.07 2.04
N ALA A 318 -15.16 0.79 1.63
CA ALA A 318 -14.46 1.55 0.61
C ALA A 318 -15.26 1.62 -0.69
N VAL A 319 -15.61 0.44 -1.25
CA VAL A 319 -16.25 0.34 -2.58
C VAL A 319 -17.71 0.81 -2.53
N CYS A 320 -18.47 0.44 -1.50
CA CYS A 320 -19.88 0.84 -1.41
C CYS A 320 -20.01 2.36 -1.23
N VAL A 321 -19.18 2.99 -0.38
CA VAL A 321 -19.19 4.46 -0.22
C VAL A 321 -18.73 5.14 -1.51
N ARG A 322 -17.65 4.63 -2.17
CA ARG A 322 -17.21 5.15 -3.45
C ARG A 322 -18.35 5.09 -4.50
N ASN A 323 -18.98 3.93 -4.63
CA ASN A 323 -20.03 3.73 -5.64
C ASN A 323 -21.26 4.57 -5.35
N PHE A 324 -21.68 4.69 -4.08
CA PHE A 324 -22.80 5.55 -3.70
C PHE A 324 -22.57 7.02 -4.05
N ILE A 325 -21.35 7.50 -3.96
CA ILE A 325 -21.02 8.88 -4.31
C ILE A 325 -20.76 9.04 -5.81
N ASN A 326 -20.12 8.05 -6.44
CA ASN A 326 -19.76 8.08 -7.85
C ASN A 326 -20.93 7.84 -8.79
N LEU A 327 -21.77 6.84 -8.48
CA LEU A 327 -22.92 6.44 -9.29
C LEU A 327 -24.17 7.19 -8.86
N GLY A 328 -25.16 7.24 -9.73
CA GLY A 328 -26.40 7.93 -9.43
C GLY A 328 -27.48 7.64 -10.48
N PRO A 329 -28.59 8.41 -10.48
CA PRO A 329 -29.70 8.22 -11.40
C PRO A 329 -29.31 8.28 -12.88
N SER A 330 -28.27 9.03 -13.24
CA SER A 330 -27.72 9.07 -14.60
C SER A 330 -27.21 7.70 -15.10
N ASN A 331 -26.82 6.81 -14.18
CA ASN A 331 -26.35 5.46 -14.48
C ASN A 331 -27.36 4.37 -14.08
N GLY A 332 -28.60 4.74 -13.73
CA GLY A 332 -29.63 3.80 -13.27
C GLY A 332 -29.38 3.20 -11.89
N ASN A 333 -28.48 3.81 -11.09
CA ASN A 333 -28.09 3.34 -9.76
C ASN A 333 -28.54 4.31 -8.66
N LEU A 334 -28.65 3.79 -7.44
CA LEU A 334 -28.84 4.61 -6.26
C LEU A 334 -27.53 5.32 -5.90
N GLY A 335 -27.53 6.66 -5.81
CA GLY A 335 -26.35 7.42 -5.40
C GLY A 335 -26.44 8.90 -5.73
N LEU A 336 -25.29 9.61 -5.59
CA LEU A 336 -25.20 11.07 -5.65
C LEU A 336 -24.69 11.62 -6.99
N ASP A 337 -24.18 10.78 -7.89
CA ASP A 337 -23.64 11.16 -9.21
C ASP A 337 -22.55 12.24 -9.18
N MET A 338 -21.68 12.21 -8.15
CA MET A 338 -20.61 13.19 -7.94
C MET A 338 -19.30 12.82 -8.67
N GLY A 339 -19.24 11.66 -9.31
CA GLY A 339 -18.10 11.19 -10.09
C GLY A 339 -17.05 10.43 -9.28
N LEU A 340 -16.19 9.69 -10.04
CA LEU A 340 -15.22 8.73 -9.51
C LEU A 340 -14.21 9.35 -8.54
N THR A 341 -13.73 10.55 -8.81
CA THR A 341 -12.70 11.23 -8.04
C THR A 341 -13.18 11.53 -6.61
N ILE A 342 -14.35 12.14 -6.48
CA ILE A 342 -14.96 12.49 -5.19
C ILE A 342 -15.38 11.21 -4.46
N GLY A 343 -15.95 10.24 -5.15
CA GLY A 343 -16.31 8.94 -4.61
C GLY A 343 -15.09 8.22 -4.04
N SER A 344 -13.96 8.23 -4.75
CA SER A 344 -12.71 7.60 -4.30
C SER A 344 -12.13 8.28 -3.04
N LEU A 345 -12.16 9.62 -2.98
CA LEU A 345 -11.76 10.37 -1.78
C LEU A 345 -12.62 9.98 -0.57
N ALA A 346 -13.93 9.98 -0.75
CA ALA A 346 -14.87 9.70 0.34
C ALA A 346 -14.79 8.25 0.83
N GLY A 347 -14.70 7.27 -0.07
CA GLY A 347 -14.53 5.86 0.28
C GLY A 347 -13.24 5.60 1.08
N ALA A 348 -12.12 6.16 0.62
CA ALA A 348 -10.84 6.05 1.31
C ALA A 348 -10.85 6.76 2.68
N THR A 349 -11.49 7.93 2.77
CA THR A 349 -11.64 8.69 4.02
C THR A 349 -12.49 7.93 5.03
N ALA A 350 -13.62 7.36 4.60
CA ALA A 350 -14.50 6.57 5.46
C ALA A 350 -13.77 5.38 6.10
N VAL A 351 -13.02 4.61 5.29
CA VAL A 351 -12.20 3.50 5.79
C VAL A 351 -11.11 3.99 6.74
N SER A 352 -10.41 5.07 6.40
CA SER A 352 -9.34 5.62 7.23
C SER A 352 -9.85 6.03 8.62
N ILE A 353 -11.01 6.70 8.69
CA ILE A 353 -11.64 7.09 9.96
C ILE A 353 -12.09 5.84 10.76
N ALA A 354 -12.72 4.87 10.11
CA ALA A 354 -13.16 3.63 10.74
C ALA A 354 -11.98 2.88 11.37
N VAL A 355 -10.88 2.74 10.62
CA VAL A 355 -9.67 2.05 11.08
C VAL A 355 -8.94 2.82 12.19
N ILE A 356 -8.93 4.16 12.15
CA ILE A 356 -8.34 4.98 13.23
C ILE A 356 -9.09 4.73 14.55
N LYS A 357 -10.40 4.60 14.52
CA LYS A 357 -11.21 4.24 15.71
C LYS A 357 -10.97 2.81 16.15
N ALA A 358 -10.94 1.85 15.22
CA ALA A 358 -10.81 0.41 15.50
C ALA A 358 -9.37 -0.05 15.84
N ARG A 359 -8.35 0.77 15.60
CA ARG A 359 -6.93 0.39 15.78
C ARG A 359 -6.57 -0.12 17.18
N HIS A 360 -7.29 0.32 18.21
CA HIS A 360 -7.06 -0.09 19.59
C HIS A 360 -7.31 -1.59 19.79
N TRP A 361 -8.21 -2.18 19.00
CA TRP A 361 -8.58 -3.60 19.11
C TRP A 361 -7.53 -4.51 18.46
N PHE A 362 -6.86 -4.04 17.39
CA PHE A 362 -6.00 -4.91 16.58
C PHE A 362 -4.51 -4.79 16.88
N HIS A 363 -4.08 -3.74 17.58
CA HIS A 363 -2.68 -3.48 17.96
C HIS A 363 -1.71 -3.53 16.78
N VAL A 364 -2.14 -3.08 15.60
CA VAL A 364 -1.35 -2.99 14.37
C VAL A 364 -1.32 -1.55 13.84
N PRO A 365 -0.32 -1.20 13.03
CA PRO A 365 -0.33 0.08 12.32
C PRO A 365 -1.58 0.20 11.45
N HIS A 366 -2.24 1.39 11.45
CA HIS A 366 -3.49 1.58 10.72
C HIS A 366 -3.36 1.26 9.22
N GLN A 367 -2.23 1.58 8.61
CA GLN A 367 -1.95 1.31 7.19
C GLN A 367 -1.99 -0.18 6.84
N CYS A 368 -1.67 -1.07 7.78
CA CYS A 368 -1.78 -2.52 7.57
C CYS A 368 -3.22 -2.98 7.30
N ILE A 369 -4.20 -2.19 7.68
CA ILE A 369 -5.63 -2.46 7.41
C ILE A 369 -6.12 -1.53 6.30
N THR A 370 -5.85 -0.22 6.39
CA THR A 370 -6.41 0.76 5.48
C THR A 370 -5.96 0.56 4.03
N ILE A 371 -4.66 0.31 3.79
CA ILE A 371 -4.14 0.16 2.42
C ILE A 371 -4.82 -1.00 1.69
N PRO A 372 -4.83 -2.25 2.20
CA PRO A 372 -5.49 -3.34 1.49
C PRO A 372 -7.00 -3.14 1.32
N SER A 373 -7.65 -2.46 2.26
CA SER A 373 -9.08 -2.14 2.17
C SER A 373 -9.43 -1.19 1.02
N VAL A 374 -8.53 -0.26 0.68
CA VAL A 374 -8.77 0.70 -0.40
C VAL A 374 -8.26 0.25 -1.77
N ILE A 375 -7.43 -0.82 -1.83
CA ILE A 375 -6.92 -1.35 -3.11
C ILE A 375 -8.03 -1.66 -4.11
N PRO A 376 -9.19 -2.24 -3.73
CA PRO A 376 -10.28 -2.49 -4.67
C PRO A 376 -10.82 -1.24 -5.37
N MET A 377 -10.50 -0.04 -4.91
CA MET A 377 -10.90 1.22 -5.56
C MET A 377 -9.88 1.74 -6.58
N ILE A 378 -8.67 1.16 -6.67
CA ILE A 378 -7.63 1.63 -7.59
C ILE A 378 -8.11 1.49 -9.03
N PRO A 379 -8.04 2.56 -9.84
CA PRO A 379 -8.59 2.59 -11.19
C PRO A 379 -7.67 1.89 -12.22
N GLY A 380 -7.38 0.58 -11.99
CA GLY A 380 -6.43 -0.18 -12.82
C GLY A 380 -6.79 -0.19 -14.31
N VAL A 381 -8.08 -0.27 -14.63
CA VAL A 381 -8.54 -0.25 -16.03
C VAL A 381 -8.33 1.11 -16.69
N LEU A 382 -8.57 2.21 -15.98
CA LEU A 382 -8.29 3.55 -16.53
C LEU A 382 -6.80 3.75 -16.78
N MET A 383 -5.94 3.24 -15.88
CA MET A 383 -4.48 3.25 -16.06
C MET A 383 -4.08 2.46 -17.31
N TYR A 384 -4.60 1.25 -17.46
CA TYR A 384 -4.36 0.42 -18.62
C TYR A 384 -4.85 1.10 -19.91
N ARG A 385 -6.10 1.58 -19.95
CA ARG A 385 -6.67 2.27 -21.13
C ARG A 385 -5.89 3.50 -21.54
N ALA A 386 -5.40 4.26 -20.57
CA ALA A 386 -4.52 5.40 -20.82
C ALA A 386 -3.25 4.97 -21.56
N LEU A 387 -2.54 3.97 -21.01
CA LEU A 387 -1.29 3.49 -21.59
C LEU A 387 -1.50 2.79 -22.94
N PHE A 388 -2.55 2.00 -23.07
CA PHE A 388 -2.90 1.32 -24.32
C PHE A 388 -3.18 2.34 -25.44
N ALA A 389 -3.92 3.41 -25.14
CA ALA A 389 -4.16 4.47 -26.11
C ALA A 389 -2.87 5.18 -26.57
N PHE A 390 -1.85 5.26 -25.71
CA PHE A 390 -0.52 5.79 -26.10
C PHE A 390 0.29 4.77 -26.91
N ILE A 391 0.17 3.48 -26.63
CA ILE A 391 0.89 2.41 -27.38
C ILE A 391 0.33 2.25 -28.80
N GLU A 392 -0.99 2.35 -28.96
CA GLU A 392 -1.70 2.21 -30.25
C GLU A 392 -2.02 3.55 -30.92
N MET A 393 -1.31 4.60 -30.61
CA MET A 393 -1.59 5.93 -31.12
C MET A 393 -1.22 6.03 -32.61
N HIS A 394 -2.23 6.19 -33.46
CA HIS A 394 -2.07 6.41 -34.92
C HIS A 394 -2.09 7.89 -35.31
N GLY A 395 -1.96 8.81 -34.35
CA GLY A 395 -1.94 10.25 -34.61
C GLY A 395 -3.31 10.90 -34.76
N VAL A 396 -4.38 10.17 -34.51
CA VAL A 396 -5.75 10.71 -34.53
C VAL A 396 -6.02 11.48 -33.23
N VAL A 397 -6.43 12.74 -33.31
CA VAL A 397 -6.71 13.63 -32.16
C VAL A 397 -7.68 12.98 -31.16
N GLY A 398 -8.69 12.25 -31.64
CA GLY A 398 -9.65 11.55 -30.77
C GLY A 398 -9.00 10.48 -29.88
N GLU A 399 -8.01 9.76 -30.36
CA GLU A 399 -7.28 8.73 -29.59
C GLU A 399 -6.44 9.35 -28.49
N VAL A 400 -5.73 10.43 -28.80
CA VAL A 400 -4.95 11.20 -27.83
C VAL A 400 -5.86 11.75 -26.73
N THR A 401 -7.01 12.29 -27.09
CA THR A 401 -7.99 12.85 -26.14
C THR A 401 -8.53 11.80 -25.19
N VAL A 402 -8.88 10.60 -25.68
CA VAL A 402 -9.35 9.47 -24.86
C VAL A 402 -8.25 8.98 -23.93
N GLY A 403 -7.03 8.80 -24.44
CA GLY A 403 -5.87 8.39 -23.64
C GLY A 403 -5.57 9.38 -22.50
N MET A 404 -5.53 10.68 -22.84
CA MET A 404 -5.27 11.74 -21.88
C MET A 404 -6.39 11.84 -20.83
N ASN A 405 -7.66 11.76 -21.20
CA ASN A 405 -8.78 11.79 -20.27
C ASN A 405 -8.72 10.61 -19.28
N ASN A 406 -8.42 9.41 -19.76
CA ASN A 406 -8.26 8.24 -18.89
C ASN A 406 -7.05 8.38 -17.95
N ALA A 407 -5.92 8.94 -18.43
CA ALA A 407 -4.74 9.19 -17.62
C ALA A 407 -5.03 10.20 -16.50
N ILE A 408 -5.68 11.31 -16.82
CA ILE A 408 -6.07 12.34 -15.85
C ILE A 408 -7.04 11.75 -14.81
N LYS A 409 -8.09 11.05 -15.23
CA LYS A 409 -9.07 10.43 -14.32
C LYS A 409 -8.42 9.40 -13.41
N ALA A 410 -7.52 8.55 -13.93
CA ALA A 410 -6.78 7.58 -13.14
C ALA A 410 -5.87 8.25 -12.11
N SER A 411 -5.08 9.25 -12.52
CA SER A 411 -4.17 9.99 -11.65
C SER A 411 -4.91 10.71 -10.53
N LEU A 412 -6.00 11.42 -10.85
CA LEU A 412 -6.83 12.09 -9.85
C LEU A 412 -7.48 11.11 -8.87
N ALA A 413 -7.99 9.97 -9.34
CA ALA A 413 -8.56 8.96 -8.45
C ALA A 413 -7.50 8.38 -7.50
N ILE A 414 -6.28 8.08 -7.97
CA ILE A 414 -5.17 7.60 -7.14
C ILE A 414 -4.77 8.63 -6.09
N ILE A 415 -4.62 9.90 -6.49
CA ILE A 415 -4.30 11.00 -5.57
C ILE A 415 -5.41 11.13 -4.51
N CYS A 416 -6.67 11.08 -4.92
CA CYS A 416 -7.82 11.16 -4.00
C CYS A 416 -7.89 9.97 -3.03
N ILE A 417 -7.60 8.74 -3.48
CA ILE A 417 -7.49 7.57 -2.59
C ILE A 417 -6.39 7.80 -1.55
N ALA A 418 -5.20 8.22 -2.00
CA ALA A 418 -4.07 8.44 -1.10
C ALA A 418 -4.32 9.60 -0.12
N LEU A 419 -4.94 10.69 -0.57
CA LEU A 419 -5.40 11.80 0.29
C LEU A 419 -6.43 11.32 1.32
N GLY A 420 -7.42 10.53 0.90
CA GLY A 420 -8.44 9.95 1.79
C GLY A 420 -7.84 9.05 2.86
N VAL A 421 -6.77 8.32 2.55
CA VAL A 421 -6.00 7.52 3.53
C VAL A 421 -5.16 8.40 4.44
N ALA A 422 -4.45 9.40 3.88
CA ALA A 422 -3.45 10.19 4.59
C ALA A 422 -4.07 11.32 5.44
N VAL A 423 -5.04 12.06 4.89
CA VAL A 423 -5.58 13.27 5.52
C VAL A 423 -6.20 13.02 6.89
N PRO A 424 -7.08 12.03 7.11
CA PRO A 424 -7.59 11.76 8.44
C PRO A 424 -6.48 11.44 9.45
N ASN A 425 -5.46 10.68 9.00
CA ASN A 425 -4.31 10.36 9.85
C ASN A 425 -3.47 11.60 10.19
N LEU A 426 -3.32 12.56 9.27
CA LEU A 426 -2.63 13.83 9.50
C LEU A 426 -3.39 14.73 10.50
N PHE A 427 -4.71 14.84 10.37
CA PHE A 427 -5.55 15.61 11.31
C PHE A 427 -5.50 15.02 12.72
N PHE A 428 -5.67 13.71 12.85
CA PHE A 428 -5.59 13.03 14.14
C PHE A 428 -4.15 12.85 14.63
N ARG A 429 -3.13 13.08 13.78
CA ARG A 429 -1.72 12.86 14.09
C ARG A 429 -1.27 13.68 15.31
N ARG A 430 -1.65 14.96 15.43
CA ARG A 430 -1.28 15.80 16.56
C ARG A 430 -1.76 15.20 17.89
N PHE A 431 -3.03 14.79 17.96
CA PHE A 431 -3.58 14.14 19.15
C PHE A 431 -2.97 12.78 19.43
N ILE A 432 -2.70 12.03 18.37
CA ILE A 432 -2.12 10.68 18.44
C ILE A 432 -0.65 10.74 18.83
N GLU A 433 0.13 11.66 18.29
CA GLU A 433 1.57 11.81 18.59
C GLU A 433 1.79 12.30 20.00
N ASP A 434 1.02 13.26 20.48
CA ASP A 434 1.10 13.72 21.88
C ASP A 434 0.78 12.59 22.86
N THR A 435 -0.25 11.81 22.57
CA THR A 435 -0.59 10.64 23.39
C THR A 435 0.50 9.56 23.33
N ARG A 436 1.08 9.29 22.16
CA ARG A 436 2.17 8.33 21.98
C ARG A 436 3.47 8.81 22.62
N LYS A 437 3.81 10.09 22.49
CA LYS A 437 4.97 10.69 23.17
C LYS A 437 4.83 10.59 24.68
N ARG A 438 3.66 10.94 25.23
CA ARG A 438 3.38 10.79 26.68
C ARG A 438 3.50 9.33 27.13
N LYS A 439 2.94 8.38 26.35
CA LYS A 439 3.06 6.96 26.66
C LYS A 439 4.51 6.47 26.59
N LEU A 440 5.27 6.88 25.57
CA LEU A 440 6.69 6.54 25.42
C LEU A 440 7.49 7.09 26.59
N LEU A 441 7.30 8.36 26.97
CA LEU A 441 7.94 8.98 28.10
C LEU A 441 7.62 8.26 29.42
N ALA A 442 6.34 7.93 29.64
CA ALA A 442 5.94 7.20 30.84
C ALA A 442 6.64 5.84 30.93
N MET A 443 6.72 5.10 29.83
CA MET A 443 7.39 3.79 29.78
C MET A 443 8.92 3.92 29.98
N LEU A 444 9.55 4.96 29.41
CA LEU A 444 10.99 5.19 29.61
C LEU A 444 11.31 5.60 31.05
N VAL A 445 10.46 6.43 31.67
CA VAL A 445 10.59 6.79 33.08
C VAL A 445 10.44 5.57 33.99
N GLU A 446 9.45 4.72 33.71
CA GLU A 446 9.23 3.49 34.46
C GLU A 446 10.41 2.50 34.31
N ARG A 447 10.98 2.38 33.09
CA ARG A 447 12.16 1.60 32.81
C ARG A 447 13.37 2.09 33.60
N LYS A 448 13.66 3.39 33.58
CA LYS A 448 14.76 3.99 34.34
C LYS A 448 14.60 3.80 35.85
N LYS A 449 13.38 3.93 36.37
CA LYS A 449 13.09 3.65 37.80
C LYS A 449 13.38 2.19 38.15
N ARG A 450 13.03 1.23 37.28
CA ARG A 450 13.34 -0.20 37.49
C ARG A 450 14.85 -0.48 37.53
N ASN A 451 15.61 0.25 36.70
CA ASN A 451 17.08 0.09 36.61
C ASN A 451 17.84 0.91 37.67
N GLY A 452 17.16 1.56 38.63
CA GLY A 452 17.80 2.35 39.67
C GLY A 452 18.44 3.66 39.21
N GLU A 453 18.15 4.11 37.98
CA GLU A 453 18.67 5.36 37.43
C GLU A 453 17.86 6.56 37.91
N PHE A 454 18.55 7.62 38.37
CA PHE A 454 17.91 8.89 38.74
C PHE A 454 17.29 9.56 37.50
N VAL A 455 15.98 9.75 37.50
CA VAL A 455 15.24 10.38 36.40
C VAL A 455 15.18 11.89 36.62
N THR A 456 16.11 12.65 36.04
CA THR A 456 15.95 14.10 35.92
C THR A 456 14.98 14.40 34.76
N PRO A 457 14.01 15.34 34.91
CA PRO A 457 13.05 15.68 33.84
C PRO A 457 13.68 16.16 32.54
N HIS A 458 14.94 16.61 32.57
CA HIS A 458 15.71 17.07 31.41
C HIS A 458 16.43 15.96 30.63
N ALA A 459 16.64 14.77 31.21
CA ALA A 459 17.36 13.66 30.58
C ALA A 459 16.52 12.89 29.56
N VAL A 460 15.22 13.15 29.48
CA VAL A 460 14.33 12.59 28.46
C VAL A 460 14.14 13.70 27.42
N GLY A 461 14.99 13.75 26.38
CA GLY A 461 15.11 14.78 25.34
C GLY A 461 13.82 15.17 24.58
N VAL A 462 12.84 15.66 25.32
CA VAL A 462 11.61 16.21 24.76
C VAL A 462 11.51 17.66 25.15
N ARG A 463 11.78 18.56 24.22
CA ARG A 463 11.41 19.96 24.33
C ARG A 463 9.91 20.06 24.68
N GLN A 464 9.60 20.28 25.92
CA GLN A 464 8.29 20.84 26.27
C GLN A 464 8.17 22.18 25.54
N GLY A 465 7.14 22.30 24.71
CA GLY A 465 6.95 23.40 23.77
C GLY A 465 7.23 24.79 24.36
N ALA A 466 8.27 25.42 23.85
CA ALA A 466 8.62 26.82 24.08
C ALA A 466 7.52 27.81 23.61
N HIS A 467 6.43 27.31 23.00
CA HIS A 467 5.35 28.16 22.46
C HIS A 467 4.28 28.61 23.49
N ARG A 468 4.31 28.13 24.74
CA ARG A 468 3.36 28.62 25.77
C ARG A 468 3.91 29.77 26.60
N ARG A 469 5.22 29.96 26.70
CA ARG A 469 5.82 31.07 27.43
C ARG A 469 5.71 32.41 26.70
N THR A 470 5.95 32.43 25.38
CA THR A 470 5.90 33.67 24.58
C THR A 470 4.52 34.34 24.49
N ARG A 471 3.43 33.60 24.73
CA ARG A 471 2.07 34.18 24.70
C ARG A 471 1.64 34.75 26.04
N LYS A 472 2.18 34.27 27.18
CA LYS A 472 1.95 34.87 28.51
C LYS A 472 2.86 36.09 28.74
N GLU A 473 4.10 36.04 28.27
CA GLU A 473 5.02 37.19 28.40
C GLU A 473 4.61 38.35 27.47
N LYS A 474 4.10 38.07 26.25
CA LYS A 474 3.53 39.10 25.37
C LYS A 474 2.22 39.69 25.89
N LYS A 475 1.46 38.97 26.72
CA LYS A 475 0.26 39.51 27.34
C LYS A 475 0.61 40.38 28.54
N HIS A 476 1.63 40.01 29.31
CA HIS A 476 2.09 40.82 30.46
C HIS A 476 2.82 42.11 30.05
N ALA A 477 3.52 42.08 28.88
CA ALA A 477 4.17 43.28 28.35
C ALA A 477 3.22 44.25 27.64
N ARG A 478 1.97 43.83 27.34
CA ARG A 478 0.92 44.74 26.83
C ARG A 478 0.13 45.44 27.98
N ASP A 479 -0.02 44.75 29.10
CA ASP A 479 -0.77 45.29 30.26
C ASP A 479 0.08 46.20 31.15
N THR A 480 1.37 46.45 30.79
CA THR A 480 2.26 47.39 31.50
C THR A 480 2.56 48.66 30.69
N HIS A 481 1.89 48.87 29.55
CA HIS A 481 2.02 50.07 28.72
C HIS A 481 0.68 50.74 28.37
N GLU A 482 -0.39 50.48 29.18
CA GLU A 482 -1.57 51.33 29.31
C GLU A 482 -1.59 51.94 30.74
#